data_228aa5a1069026af1c2381770936daa3
#
_entry.id   228aa5a1069026af1c2381770936daa3
#
_cell.length_a   1.000
_cell.length_b   1.000
_cell.length_c   1.000
_cell.angle_alpha   90.00
_cell.angle_beta   90.00
_cell.angle_gamma   90.00
#
_symmetry.space_group_name_H-M   'P 1'
#
loop_
_entity.id
_entity.type
_entity.pdbx_description
1 polymer ?
#
loop_
_entity_poly.entity_id
_entity_poly.type
_entity_poly.pdbx_seq_one_letter_code
_entity_poly.pdbx_strand_id
1 'polypeptide(L)'
;MGVRAAWVVLLIPVLAFAGSIENTQHLELSIKNIKSMHIICGPGSLDVFGVEGSDRIKVTAAVKISGITQNMLQDFLDRHVLLSLKNRNRKAILQSEFKNENLMQADAKIDLTVEVPKRLAVKIDDGSGSIFVTDLARNLKIEDGSGSIEIRMTAGPVSISDGSGHIELTDITGNLEVKDGSGKINIGRVRGNVRIVDGSGSMTIKDIDGSLTVTDGSGSIEISDVTQNVFIKDAGSGILEIEGVKGKVVKRE
;
A
#
# COMPACT_ATOMS: atom_id res chain seq x y z
N MET A 1 16.02 20.68 -23.98
CA MET A 1 15.04 21.60 -23.38
C MET A 1 14.49 20.91 -22.14
N GLY A 2 15.00 21.29 -20.96
CA GLY A 2 14.61 20.73 -19.68
C GLY A 2 13.26 21.29 -19.23
N VAL A 3 12.31 20.40 -19.01
CA VAL A 3 11.02 20.76 -18.38
C VAL A 3 11.31 21.07 -16.92
N ARG A 4 11.29 22.34 -16.57
CA ARG A 4 11.35 22.78 -15.16
C ARG A 4 10.05 22.35 -14.49
N ALA A 5 10.16 21.47 -13.48
CA ALA A 5 9.07 21.19 -12.57
C ALA A 5 8.71 22.48 -11.82
N ALA A 6 7.48 22.95 -11.99
CA ALA A 6 6.99 24.09 -11.24
C ALA A 6 6.69 23.63 -9.80
N TRP A 7 7.49 24.06 -8.87
CA TRP A 7 7.29 23.88 -7.45
C TRP A 7 6.27 24.92 -6.97
N VAL A 8 5.08 24.51 -6.61
CA VAL A 8 4.18 25.33 -5.82
C VAL A 8 4.28 24.82 -4.38
N VAL A 9 5.16 25.39 -3.60
CA VAL A 9 5.20 25.17 -2.16
C VAL A 9 4.23 26.17 -1.53
N LEU A 10 3.03 25.71 -1.21
CA LEU A 10 2.10 26.47 -0.40
C LEU A 10 2.40 26.15 1.07
N LEU A 11 3.05 27.07 1.76
CA LEU A 11 3.26 26.99 3.21
C LEU A 11 1.93 27.30 3.92
N ILE A 12 1.29 26.28 4.45
CA ILE A 12 0.14 26.44 5.36
C ILE A 12 0.67 26.60 6.79
N PRO A 13 0.06 27.48 7.61
CA PRO A 13 0.55 27.75 8.97
C PRO A 13 0.57 26.49 9.83
N VAL A 14 1.68 26.34 10.53
CA VAL A 14 1.98 25.23 11.45
C VAL A 14 1.04 25.26 12.65
N LEU A 15 0.30 24.19 12.88
CA LEU A 15 -0.43 23.96 14.12
C LEU A 15 0.50 23.22 15.10
N ALA A 16 0.94 23.91 16.15
CA ALA A 16 1.71 23.28 17.21
C ALA A 16 0.75 22.60 18.21
N PHE A 17 0.70 21.29 18.23
CA PHE A 17 0.14 20.51 19.32
C PHE A 17 1.25 20.11 20.29
N ALA A 18 0.96 20.03 21.59
CA ALA A 18 1.88 19.80 22.68
C ALA A 18 3.05 18.83 22.32
N GLY A 19 4.22 19.39 21.96
CA GLY A 19 5.48 18.66 21.77
C GLY A 19 5.81 18.19 20.36
N SER A 20 4.91 18.31 19.36
CA SER A 20 5.20 17.96 17.97
C SER A 20 4.94 19.12 17.01
N ILE A 21 5.74 19.19 15.96
CA ILE A 21 5.60 20.17 14.87
C ILE A 21 5.15 19.46 13.62
N GLU A 22 4.17 20.01 12.90
CA GLU A 22 3.70 19.52 11.63
C GLU A 22 3.97 20.52 10.50
N ASN A 23 4.53 20.04 9.40
CA ASN A 23 4.72 20.79 8.17
C ASN A 23 4.08 20.07 7.00
N THR A 24 3.15 20.74 6.33
CA THR A 24 2.45 20.18 5.16
C THR A 24 3.06 20.70 3.87
N GLN A 25 3.38 19.80 2.95
CA GLN A 25 3.90 20.09 1.62
C GLN A 25 2.99 19.51 0.55
N HIS A 26 2.82 20.24 -0.55
CA HIS A 26 2.02 19.80 -1.70
C HIS A 26 2.90 19.68 -2.94
N LEU A 27 2.78 18.55 -3.66
CA LEU A 27 3.46 18.35 -4.93
C LEU A 27 2.43 17.96 -5.99
N GLU A 28 2.65 18.45 -7.20
CA GLU A 28 1.83 18.07 -8.36
C GLU A 28 2.71 17.68 -9.55
N LEU A 29 2.24 16.70 -10.33
CA LEU A 29 2.89 16.28 -11.56
C LEU A 29 1.85 15.98 -12.65
N SER A 30 1.95 16.66 -13.80
CA SER A 30 1.14 16.32 -14.98
C SER A 30 1.52 14.94 -15.51
N ILE A 31 0.52 14.11 -15.81
CA ILE A 31 0.73 12.75 -16.31
C ILE A 31 0.90 12.65 -17.83
N LYS A 32 1.14 13.77 -18.51
CA LYS A 32 1.43 13.75 -19.96
C LYS A 32 2.62 12.82 -20.21
N ASN A 33 2.37 11.74 -20.97
CA ASN A 33 3.34 10.68 -21.27
C ASN A 33 3.76 9.77 -20.06
N ILE A 34 3.07 9.83 -18.92
CA ILE A 34 3.29 8.91 -17.80
C ILE A 34 2.39 7.68 -17.98
N LYS A 35 2.94 6.48 -17.73
CA LYS A 35 2.23 5.20 -17.82
C LYS A 35 2.03 4.52 -16.46
N SER A 36 2.86 4.84 -15.49
CA SER A 36 2.82 4.24 -14.16
C SER A 36 3.36 5.19 -13.10
N MET A 37 2.99 4.92 -11.86
CA MET A 37 3.52 5.59 -10.69
C MET A 37 4.29 4.58 -9.81
N HIS A 38 5.37 5.02 -9.21
CA HIS A 38 6.13 4.31 -8.21
C HIS A 38 6.24 5.20 -6.97
N ILE A 39 5.73 4.72 -5.85
CA ILE A 39 5.78 5.38 -4.55
C ILE A 39 6.82 4.63 -3.72
N ILE A 40 7.78 5.35 -3.17
CA ILE A 40 8.80 4.85 -2.26
C ILE A 40 8.66 5.67 -1.00
N CYS A 41 8.28 5.04 0.09
CA CYS A 41 8.02 5.70 1.36
C CYS A 41 8.59 4.89 2.54
N GLY A 42 8.61 5.53 3.69
CA GLY A 42 9.09 4.99 4.94
C GLY A 42 8.08 5.29 6.06
N PRO A 43 8.52 5.59 7.28
CA PRO A 43 7.64 5.72 8.43
C PRO A 43 6.53 6.76 8.23
N GLY A 44 5.29 6.36 8.43
CA GLY A 44 4.08 7.17 8.30
C GLY A 44 2.93 6.39 7.68
N SER A 45 1.82 7.07 7.38
CA SER A 45 0.71 6.49 6.64
C SER A 45 0.76 6.87 5.17
N LEU A 46 0.31 5.97 4.31
CA LEU A 46 0.14 6.22 2.87
C LEU A 46 -1.31 5.96 2.46
N ASP A 47 -2.01 7.00 2.07
CA ASP A 47 -3.36 6.92 1.51
C ASP A 47 -3.30 7.19 0.00
N VAL A 48 -3.75 6.23 -0.84
CA VAL A 48 -3.75 6.35 -2.30
C VAL A 48 -5.18 6.28 -2.83
N PHE A 49 -5.60 7.33 -3.50
CA PHE A 49 -6.94 7.47 -4.07
C PHE A 49 -6.88 7.52 -5.59
N GLY A 50 -7.55 6.60 -6.26
CA GLY A 50 -7.72 6.65 -7.69
C GLY A 50 -8.77 7.69 -8.10
N VAL A 51 -8.39 8.65 -8.94
CA VAL A 51 -9.28 9.73 -9.40
C VAL A 51 -9.61 9.57 -10.88
N GLU A 52 -10.91 9.59 -11.19
CA GLU A 52 -11.38 9.53 -12.58
C GLU A 52 -11.15 10.86 -13.30
N GLY A 53 -10.78 10.80 -14.58
CA GLY A 53 -10.64 11.99 -15.43
C GLY A 53 -9.47 12.92 -15.08
N SER A 54 -8.71 12.65 -14.03
CA SER A 54 -7.57 13.50 -13.65
C SER A 54 -6.43 13.39 -14.68
N ASP A 55 -5.77 14.51 -14.94
CA ASP A 55 -4.55 14.64 -15.77
C ASP A 55 -3.29 14.89 -14.91
N ARG A 56 -3.43 14.86 -13.59
CA ARG A 56 -2.36 15.14 -12.63
C ARG A 56 -2.33 14.11 -11.52
N ILE A 57 -1.13 13.90 -10.99
CA ILE A 57 -0.89 13.30 -9.68
C ILE A 57 -0.77 14.45 -8.69
N LYS A 58 -1.47 14.36 -7.56
CA LYS A 58 -1.35 15.30 -6.45
C LYS A 58 -0.90 14.55 -5.22
N VAL A 59 0.02 15.16 -4.48
CA VAL A 59 0.55 14.61 -3.22
C VAL A 59 0.47 15.67 -2.15
N THR A 60 -0.11 15.30 -1.02
CA THR A 60 -0.04 16.05 0.22
C THR A 60 0.82 15.24 1.19
N ALA A 61 1.90 15.83 1.68
CA ALA A 61 2.82 15.21 2.63
C ALA A 61 2.80 16.00 3.94
N ALA A 62 2.38 15.39 5.03
CA ALA A 62 2.39 15.95 6.37
C ALA A 62 3.60 15.39 7.14
N VAL A 63 4.65 16.19 7.24
CA VAL A 63 5.86 15.83 8.01
C VAL A 63 5.63 16.19 9.47
N LYS A 64 5.58 15.18 10.34
CA LYS A 64 5.38 15.30 11.79
C LYS A 64 6.68 14.98 12.51
N ILE A 65 7.11 15.87 13.39
CA ILE A 65 8.39 15.76 14.08
C ILE A 65 8.21 16.14 15.54
N SER A 66 8.67 15.30 16.46
CA SER A 66 8.71 15.58 17.88
C SER A 66 10.14 15.90 18.33
N GLY A 67 10.29 16.67 19.41
CA GLY A 67 11.60 16.94 20.03
C GLY A 67 12.43 18.04 19.36
N ILE A 68 11.88 18.81 18.42
CA ILE A 68 12.52 19.99 17.84
C ILE A 68 11.71 21.27 18.12
N THR A 69 12.35 22.41 17.98
CA THR A 69 11.70 23.72 18.07
C THR A 69 11.37 24.27 16.67
N GLN A 70 10.43 25.20 16.60
CA GLN A 70 10.00 25.83 15.34
C GLN A 70 11.16 26.40 14.51
N ASN A 71 12.16 26.99 15.18
CA ASN A 71 13.32 27.59 14.49
C ASN A 71 14.23 26.53 13.83
N MET A 72 14.17 25.28 14.29
CA MET A 72 14.95 24.16 13.76
C MET A 72 14.25 23.46 12.57
N LEU A 73 12.96 23.73 12.38
CA LEU A 73 12.14 22.97 11.41
C LEU A 73 12.70 23.03 9.99
N GLN A 74 13.02 24.23 9.48
CA GLN A 74 13.49 24.36 8.10
C GLN A 74 14.84 23.64 7.89
N ASP A 75 15.78 23.81 8.81
CA ASP A 75 17.07 23.10 8.76
C ASP A 75 16.90 21.60 8.83
N PHE A 76 15.96 21.11 9.66
CA PHE A 76 15.63 19.69 9.74
C PHE A 76 15.06 19.16 8.41
N LEU A 77 14.09 19.86 7.81
CA LEU A 77 13.49 19.46 6.54
C LEU A 77 14.54 19.39 5.42
N ASP A 78 15.39 20.39 5.30
CA ASP A 78 16.41 20.47 4.25
C ASP A 78 17.48 19.37 4.37
N ARG A 79 17.88 19.05 5.59
CA ARG A 79 18.94 18.06 5.85
C ARG A 79 18.44 16.64 5.88
N HIS A 80 17.25 16.41 6.42
CA HIS A 80 16.80 15.06 6.79
C HIS A 80 15.63 14.52 5.99
N VAL A 81 14.82 15.37 5.34
CA VAL A 81 13.69 14.91 4.56
C VAL A 81 14.05 14.84 3.08
N LEU A 82 13.74 13.71 2.44
CA LEU A 82 13.73 13.54 1.00
C LEU A 82 12.29 13.44 0.53
N LEU A 83 11.72 14.52 0.02
CA LEU A 83 10.40 14.52 -0.58
C LEU A 83 10.50 15.00 -2.02
N SER A 84 10.16 14.16 -2.99
CA SER A 84 10.23 14.52 -4.41
C SER A 84 9.25 13.75 -5.26
N LEU A 85 8.62 14.44 -6.22
CA LEU A 85 7.75 13.85 -7.25
C LEU A 85 8.32 14.20 -8.63
N LYS A 86 8.79 13.21 -9.39
CA LYS A 86 9.52 13.43 -10.66
C LYS A 86 9.07 12.46 -11.73
N ASN A 87 9.10 12.89 -12.98
CA ASN A 87 8.98 12.00 -14.14
C ASN A 87 10.36 11.45 -14.53
N ARG A 88 10.51 10.15 -14.53
CA ARG A 88 11.68 9.45 -15.06
C ARG A 88 11.23 8.35 -16.00
N ASN A 89 11.61 8.41 -17.27
CA ASN A 89 11.32 7.39 -18.28
C ASN A 89 9.82 7.00 -18.34
N ARG A 90 8.91 7.99 -18.38
CA ARG A 90 7.45 7.81 -18.42
C ARG A 90 6.85 7.17 -17.15
N LYS A 91 7.58 7.21 -16.05
CA LYS A 91 7.16 6.78 -14.73
C LYS A 91 7.19 7.98 -13.79
N ALA A 92 6.09 8.25 -13.08
CA ALA A 92 6.10 9.15 -11.94
C ALA A 92 6.77 8.44 -10.77
N ILE A 93 7.75 9.06 -10.16
CA ILE A 93 8.43 8.54 -8.96
C ILE A 93 8.20 9.53 -7.83
N LEU A 94 7.50 9.09 -6.79
CA LEU A 94 7.39 9.75 -5.50
C LEU A 94 8.38 9.10 -4.55
N GLN A 95 9.28 9.89 -3.98
CA GLN A 95 10.15 9.47 -2.88
C GLN A 95 9.83 10.31 -1.66
N SER A 96 9.60 9.65 -0.52
CA SER A 96 9.27 10.24 0.76
C SER A 96 9.95 9.46 1.88
N GLU A 97 11.17 9.87 2.23
CA GLU A 97 12.04 9.14 3.13
C GLU A 97 12.84 10.10 4.02
N PHE A 98 13.34 9.60 5.13
CA PHE A 98 14.37 10.30 5.92
C PHE A 98 15.76 9.87 5.44
N LYS A 99 16.64 10.84 5.19
CA LYS A 99 18.00 10.62 4.62
C LYS A 99 18.97 9.91 5.56
N ASN A 100 18.70 9.86 6.85
CA ASN A 100 19.56 9.25 7.86
C ASN A 100 18.74 8.42 8.84
N GLU A 101 19.02 7.14 8.93
CA GLU A 101 18.37 6.20 9.87
C GLU A 101 18.71 6.50 11.34
N ASN A 102 19.77 7.28 11.62
CA ASN A 102 20.20 7.66 12.98
C ASN A 102 19.34 8.76 13.61
N LEU A 103 18.23 9.17 12.99
CA LEU A 103 17.25 10.09 13.58
C LEU A 103 16.34 9.44 14.64
N MET A 104 16.72 8.25 15.14
CA MET A 104 15.97 7.53 16.18
C MET A 104 15.77 8.29 17.50
N GLN A 105 16.30 9.49 17.65
CA GLN A 105 15.99 10.35 18.80
C GLN A 105 14.82 11.32 18.57
N ALA A 106 14.41 11.53 17.31
CA ALA A 106 13.22 12.29 16.98
C ALA A 106 12.15 11.33 16.47
N ASP A 107 10.99 11.30 17.13
CA ASP A 107 9.82 10.60 16.62
C ASP A 107 9.30 11.39 15.41
N ALA A 108 9.73 10.97 14.21
CA ALA A 108 9.45 11.67 12.95
C ALA A 108 8.78 10.72 11.96
N LYS A 109 7.71 11.20 11.30
CA LYS A 109 6.99 10.46 10.26
C LYS A 109 6.49 11.39 9.17
N ILE A 110 6.21 10.81 7.99
CA ILE A 110 5.65 11.53 6.85
C ILE A 110 4.37 10.82 6.44
N ASP A 111 3.23 11.41 6.78
CA ASP A 111 1.93 10.92 6.34
C ASP A 111 1.65 11.45 4.93
N LEU A 112 1.32 10.56 4.01
CA LEU A 112 1.11 10.85 2.59
C LEU A 112 -0.33 10.64 2.17
N THR A 113 -0.90 11.62 1.48
CA THR A 113 -2.14 11.47 0.72
C THR A 113 -1.83 11.67 -0.76
N VAL A 114 -2.11 10.66 -1.59
CA VAL A 114 -1.78 10.63 -3.01
C VAL A 114 -3.04 10.45 -3.85
N GLU A 115 -3.40 11.47 -4.62
CA GLU A 115 -4.41 11.35 -5.67
C GLU A 115 -3.74 10.96 -6.97
N VAL A 116 -4.11 9.82 -7.53
CA VAL A 116 -3.55 9.29 -8.77
C VAL A 116 -4.64 9.01 -9.81
N PRO A 117 -4.43 9.40 -11.08
CA PRO A 117 -5.38 9.01 -12.13
C PRO A 117 -5.59 7.50 -12.19
N LYS A 118 -6.85 7.01 -12.11
CA LYS A 118 -7.21 5.58 -12.08
C LYS A 118 -6.54 4.73 -13.16
N ARG A 119 -6.22 5.34 -14.31
CA ARG A 119 -5.60 4.65 -15.46
C ARG A 119 -4.11 4.34 -15.31
N LEU A 120 -3.46 4.81 -14.27
CA LEU A 120 -2.05 4.50 -14.02
C LEU A 120 -1.90 3.19 -13.25
N ALA A 121 -0.92 2.39 -13.64
CA ALA A 121 -0.46 1.30 -12.80
C ALA A 121 0.36 1.88 -11.63
N VAL A 122 0.18 1.32 -10.43
CA VAL A 122 0.85 1.80 -9.22
C VAL A 122 1.72 0.71 -8.63
N LYS A 123 2.96 1.06 -8.29
CA LYS A 123 3.84 0.27 -7.44
C LYS A 123 4.10 1.06 -6.16
N ILE A 124 4.05 0.38 -5.02
CA ILE A 124 4.36 0.93 -3.70
C ILE A 124 5.48 0.08 -3.10
N ASP A 125 6.56 0.72 -2.67
CA ASP A 125 7.60 0.14 -1.84
C ASP A 125 7.57 0.93 -0.53
N ASP A 126 7.07 0.30 0.54
CA ASP A 126 6.99 0.89 1.88
C ASP A 126 7.87 0.11 2.87
N GLY A 127 8.42 0.82 3.81
CA GLY A 127 9.21 0.21 4.88
C GLY A 127 8.37 -0.15 6.08
N SER A 128 7.48 0.75 6.47
CA SER A 128 6.64 0.57 7.65
C SER A 128 5.55 1.63 7.75
N GLY A 129 4.43 1.26 8.29
CA GLY A 129 3.30 2.16 8.48
C GLY A 129 2.00 1.52 8.03
N SER A 130 1.02 2.32 7.73
CA SER A 130 -0.23 1.84 7.18
C SER A 130 -0.40 2.28 5.73
N ILE A 131 -0.83 1.35 4.89
CA ILE A 131 -1.13 1.61 3.48
C ILE A 131 -2.63 1.44 3.28
N PHE A 132 -3.29 2.49 2.79
CA PHE A 132 -4.67 2.44 2.31
C PHE A 132 -4.71 2.76 0.81
N VAL A 133 -5.36 1.89 0.02
CA VAL A 133 -5.49 2.09 -1.43
C VAL A 133 -6.94 1.87 -1.86
N THR A 134 -7.48 2.80 -2.61
CA THR A 134 -8.84 2.64 -3.16
C THR A 134 -8.95 3.17 -4.59
N ASP A 135 -9.95 2.64 -5.31
CA ASP A 135 -10.38 3.16 -6.62
C ASP A 135 -9.36 3.10 -7.77
N LEU A 136 -8.43 2.16 -7.76
CA LEU A 136 -7.51 1.97 -8.88
C LEU A 136 -8.11 1.08 -9.97
N ALA A 137 -7.86 1.40 -11.24
CA ALA A 137 -8.37 0.65 -12.39
C ALA A 137 -7.28 -0.13 -13.15
N ARG A 138 -6.06 -0.18 -12.64
CA ARG A 138 -4.90 -0.86 -13.24
C ARG A 138 -4.15 -1.67 -12.19
N ASN A 139 -3.09 -2.33 -12.64
CA ASN A 139 -2.23 -3.15 -11.79
C ASN A 139 -1.74 -2.37 -10.57
N LEU A 140 -1.90 -2.98 -9.40
CA LEU A 140 -1.33 -2.54 -8.14
C LEU A 140 -0.31 -3.57 -7.66
N LYS A 141 0.89 -3.12 -7.35
CA LYS A 141 1.91 -3.94 -6.70
C LYS A 141 2.35 -3.26 -5.42
N ILE A 142 2.37 -3.99 -4.31
CA ILE A 142 2.85 -3.52 -3.00
C ILE A 142 3.96 -4.44 -2.52
N GLU A 143 5.06 -3.86 -2.10
CA GLU A 143 6.15 -4.47 -1.35
C GLU A 143 6.24 -3.69 -0.03
N ASP A 144 5.86 -4.33 1.09
CA ASP A 144 5.85 -3.72 2.43
C ASP A 144 6.72 -4.51 3.40
N GLY A 145 7.33 -3.81 4.33
CA GLY A 145 8.10 -4.42 5.40
C GLY A 145 7.25 -4.79 6.60
N SER A 146 6.38 -3.87 7.02
CA SER A 146 5.52 -4.10 8.18
C SER A 146 4.44 -3.03 8.32
N GLY A 147 3.30 -3.42 8.85
CA GLY A 147 2.20 -2.49 9.12
C GLY A 147 0.86 -3.06 8.72
N SER A 148 -0.08 -2.22 8.36
CA SER A 148 -1.37 -2.67 7.86
C SER A 148 -1.56 -2.26 6.41
N ILE A 149 -2.06 -3.19 5.60
CA ILE A 149 -2.43 -2.94 4.21
C ILE A 149 -3.93 -3.10 4.07
N GLU A 150 -4.60 -2.06 3.65
CA GLU A 150 -6.02 -2.07 3.33
C GLU A 150 -6.23 -1.66 1.88
N ILE A 151 -6.89 -2.53 1.10
CA ILE A 151 -7.21 -2.24 -0.31
C ILE A 151 -8.70 -2.44 -0.54
N ARG A 152 -9.34 -1.44 -1.16
CA ARG A 152 -10.75 -1.49 -1.51
C ARG A 152 -11.00 -1.05 -2.94
N MET A 153 -12.05 -1.61 -3.57
CA MET A 153 -12.59 -1.14 -4.86
C MET A 153 -11.54 -0.97 -5.96
N THR A 154 -10.74 -2.00 -6.22
CA THR A 154 -9.75 -1.98 -7.31
C THR A 154 -10.20 -2.82 -8.50
N ALA A 155 -9.91 -2.34 -9.71
CA ALA A 155 -10.19 -3.06 -10.96
C ALA A 155 -8.88 -3.30 -11.71
N GLY A 156 -8.25 -4.42 -11.48
CA GLY A 156 -6.98 -4.83 -12.09
C GLY A 156 -6.27 -5.84 -11.20
N PRO A 157 -5.24 -6.51 -11.71
CA PRO A 157 -4.45 -7.43 -10.90
C PRO A 157 -3.79 -6.73 -9.71
N VAL A 158 -3.86 -7.37 -8.54
CA VAL A 158 -3.22 -6.92 -7.29
C VAL A 158 -2.18 -7.95 -6.87
N SER A 159 -0.98 -7.50 -6.56
CA SER A 159 0.10 -8.33 -6.02
C SER A 159 0.70 -7.66 -4.80
N ILE A 160 0.71 -8.38 -3.68
CA ILE A 160 1.22 -7.92 -2.40
C ILE A 160 2.32 -8.86 -1.93
N SER A 161 3.42 -8.27 -1.44
CA SER A 161 4.44 -8.97 -0.66
C SER A 161 4.64 -8.19 0.62
N ASP A 162 4.22 -8.76 1.75
CA ASP A 162 4.33 -8.15 3.07
C ASP A 162 5.23 -8.98 3.98
N GLY A 163 5.95 -8.32 4.86
CA GLY A 163 6.75 -8.98 5.88
C GLY A 163 5.92 -9.35 7.10
N SER A 164 5.08 -8.44 7.57
CA SER A 164 4.21 -8.69 8.72
C SER A 164 3.16 -7.62 8.94
N GLY A 165 1.99 -8.03 9.40
CA GLY A 165 0.95 -7.08 9.78
C GLY A 165 -0.46 -7.58 9.53
N HIS A 166 -1.34 -6.65 9.24
CA HIS A 166 -2.73 -6.97 8.92
C HIS A 166 -3.04 -6.59 7.47
N ILE A 167 -3.52 -7.56 6.70
CA ILE A 167 -3.92 -7.36 5.30
C ILE A 167 -5.44 -7.49 5.20
N GLU A 168 -6.12 -6.43 4.76
CA GLU A 168 -7.55 -6.42 4.49
C GLU A 168 -7.83 -6.02 3.04
N LEU A 169 -8.44 -6.93 2.26
CA LEU A 169 -8.66 -6.78 0.83
C LEU A 169 -10.13 -7.01 0.50
N THR A 170 -10.78 -6.01 -0.09
CA THR A 170 -12.20 -6.12 -0.45
C THR A 170 -12.51 -5.48 -1.80
N ASP A 171 -13.52 -6.04 -2.48
CA ASP A 171 -14.04 -5.51 -3.76
C ASP A 171 -12.98 -5.41 -4.86
N ILE A 172 -12.24 -6.51 -5.07
CA ILE A 172 -11.20 -6.58 -6.09
C ILE A 172 -11.74 -7.22 -7.36
N THR A 173 -11.60 -6.54 -8.48
CA THR A 173 -11.91 -7.10 -9.80
C THR A 173 -10.61 -7.36 -10.56
N GLY A 174 -10.15 -8.61 -10.54
CA GLY A 174 -8.89 -9.05 -11.13
C GLY A 174 -8.25 -10.15 -10.28
N ASN A 175 -7.15 -10.71 -10.78
CA ASN A 175 -6.42 -11.73 -10.02
C ASN A 175 -5.70 -11.09 -8.82
N LEU A 176 -5.68 -11.82 -7.73
CA LEU A 176 -5.04 -11.42 -6.48
C LEU A 176 -3.93 -12.40 -6.11
N GLU A 177 -2.73 -11.89 -5.89
CA GLU A 177 -1.60 -12.63 -5.32
C GLU A 177 -1.16 -11.97 -4.02
N VAL A 178 -1.13 -12.73 -2.93
CA VAL A 178 -0.65 -12.29 -1.61
C VAL A 178 0.46 -13.21 -1.15
N LYS A 179 1.57 -12.62 -0.76
CA LYS A 179 2.66 -13.28 -0.03
C LYS A 179 2.86 -12.53 1.26
N ASP A 180 2.63 -13.20 2.38
CA ASP A 180 2.80 -12.64 3.71
C ASP A 180 3.77 -13.48 4.55
N GLY A 181 4.55 -12.82 5.37
CA GLY A 181 5.41 -13.50 6.31
C GLY A 181 4.67 -13.88 7.59
N SER A 182 3.87 -12.96 8.11
CA SER A 182 3.09 -13.23 9.32
C SER A 182 2.03 -12.17 9.59
N GLY A 183 0.89 -12.60 10.08
CA GLY A 183 -0.15 -11.67 10.50
C GLY A 183 -1.56 -12.19 10.27
N LYS A 184 -2.48 -11.27 10.06
CA LYS A 184 -3.86 -11.62 9.76
C LYS A 184 -4.21 -11.20 8.33
N ILE A 185 -4.76 -12.13 7.55
CA ILE A 185 -5.21 -11.87 6.18
C ILE A 185 -6.73 -12.01 6.12
N ASN A 186 -7.41 -10.94 5.74
CA ASN A 186 -8.85 -10.94 5.45
C ASN A 186 -9.07 -10.60 3.98
N ILE A 187 -9.74 -11.46 3.24
CA ILE A 187 -10.06 -11.26 1.83
C ILE A 187 -11.55 -11.49 1.61
N GLY A 188 -12.20 -10.54 0.94
CA GLY A 188 -13.61 -10.67 0.60
C GLY A 188 -13.98 -10.04 -0.74
N ARG A 189 -14.98 -10.61 -1.42
CA ARG A 189 -15.55 -10.11 -2.69
C ARG A 189 -14.50 -9.89 -3.80
N VAL A 190 -13.82 -10.97 -4.18
CA VAL A 190 -12.85 -10.96 -5.28
C VAL A 190 -13.46 -11.58 -6.53
N ARG A 191 -13.44 -10.86 -7.64
CA ARG A 191 -13.78 -11.38 -8.98
C ARG A 191 -12.50 -11.67 -9.75
N GLY A 192 -12.00 -12.89 -9.60
CA GLY A 192 -10.75 -13.37 -10.19
C GLY A 192 -10.14 -14.51 -9.39
N ASN A 193 -9.03 -15.04 -9.86
CA ASN A 193 -8.32 -16.08 -9.14
C ASN A 193 -7.49 -15.48 -8.00
N VAL A 194 -7.49 -16.18 -6.86
CA VAL A 194 -6.75 -15.78 -5.66
C VAL A 194 -5.65 -16.81 -5.38
N ARG A 195 -4.45 -16.32 -5.15
CA ARG A 195 -3.30 -17.11 -4.70
C ARG A 195 -2.71 -16.50 -3.44
N ILE A 196 -2.59 -17.30 -2.39
CA ILE A 196 -2.02 -16.86 -1.11
C ILE A 196 -0.87 -17.78 -0.75
N VAL A 197 0.23 -17.20 -0.28
CA VAL A 197 1.35 -17.86 0.39
C VAL A 197 1.59 -17.11 1.67
N ASP A 198 1.31 -17.75 2.79
CA ASP A 198 1.51 -17.19 4.12
C ASP A 198 2.52 -18.03 4.93
N GLY A 199 3.30 -17.37 5.75
CA GLY A 199 4.22 -18.03 6.66
C GLY A 199 3.53 -18.42 7.97
N SER A 200 2.75 -17.50 8.55
CA SER A 200 2.04 -17.78 9.79
C SER A 200 0.98 -16.73 10.10
N GLY A 201 -0.14 -17.16 10.65
CA GLY A 201 -1.19 -16.26 11.07
C GLY A 201 -2.58 -16.83 10.88
N SER A 202 -3.57 -15.99 10.82
CA SER A 202 -4.93 -16.41 10.55
C SER A 202 -5.44 -15.82 9.24
N MET A 203 -6.12 -16.64 8.46
CA MET A 203 -6.72 -16.22 7.19
C MET A 203 -8.22 -16.42 7.21
N THR A 204 -8.98 -15.38 6.80
CA THR A 204 -10.40 -15.47 6.49
C THR A 204 -10.61 -15.06 5.04
N ILE A 205 -11.08 -15.98 4.20
CA ILE A 205 -11.22 -15.78 2.76
C ILE A 205 -12.65 -16.11 2.36
N LYS A 206 -13.38 -15.14 1.81
CA LYS A 206 -14.78 -15.29 1.47
C LYS A 206 -15.19 -14.58 0.18
N ASP A 207 -16.28 -15.08 -0.43
CA ASP A 207 -16.89 -14.47 -1.64
C ASP A 207 -15.90 -14.38 -2.81
N ILE A 208 -15.32 -15.51 -3.22
CA ILE A 208 -14.38 -15.57 -4.34
C ILE A 208 -15.08 -16.06 -5.61
N ASP A 209 -15.20 -15.16 -6.59
CA ASP A 209 -15.66 -15.51 -7.94
C ASP A 209 -14.46 -15.88 -8.83
N GLY A 210 -13.96 -17.09 -8.62
CA GLY A 210 -12.77 -17.65 -9.23
C GLY A 210 -12.25 -18.87 -8.48
N SER A 211 -11.03 -19.27 -8.79
CA SER A 211 -10.32 -20.35 -8.09
C SER A 211 -9.43 -19.77 -6.98
N LEU A 212 -9.30 -20.54 -5.89
CA LEU A 212 -8.45 -20.20 -4.76
C LEU A 212 -7.30 -21.20 -4.62
N THR A 213 -6.09 -20.70 -4.43
CA THR A 213 -4.91 -21.53 -4.08
C THR A 213 -4.29 -20.98 -2.81
N VAL A 214 -4.15 -21.83 -1.78
CA VAL A 214 -3.56 -21.47 -0.48
C VAL A 214 -2.36 -22.35 -0.18
N THR A 215 -1.32 -21.73 0.34
CA THR A 215 -0.16 -22.36 0.97
C THR A 215 0.08 -21.62 2.27
N ASP A 216 0.02 -22.29 3.39
CA ASP A 216 0.21 -21.73 4.72
C ASP A 216 1.23 -22.54 5.52
N GLY A 217 2.09 -21.88 6.27
CA GLY A 217 3.04 -22.55 7.15
C GLY A 217 2.43 -22.89 8.52
N SER A 218 1.63 -22.01 9.09
CA SER A 218 0.95 -22.27 10.36
C SER A 218 -0.13 -21.25 10.68
N GLY A 219 -1.26 -21.68 11.18
CA GLY A 219 -2.36 -20.81 11.56
C GLY A 219 -3.72 -21.40 11.24
N SER A 220 -4.76 -20.60 11.46
CA SER A 220 -6.12 -21.02 11.14
C SER A 220 -6.55 -20.44 9.81
N ILE A 221 -7.17 -21.26 8.98
CA ILE A 221 -7.67 -20.90 7.66
C ILE A 221 -9.19 -21.14 7.63
N GLU A 222 -9.95 -20.09 7.37
CA GLU A 222 -11.38 -20.13 7.13
C GLU A 222 -11.65 -19.71 5.69
N ILE A 223 -12.30 -20.59 4.92
CA ILE A 223 -12.65 -20.34 3.51
C ILE A 223 -14.14 -20.55 3.33
N SER A 224 -14.82 -19.55 2.76
CA SER A 224 -16.23 -19.67 2.42
C SER A 224 -16.56 -19.06 1.05
N ASP A 225 -17.61 -19.61 0.42
CA ASP A 225 -18.23 -19.06 -0.80
C ASP A 225 -17.28 -18.88 -1.99
N VAL A 226 -16.65 -20.00 -2.43
CA VAL A 226 -15.78 -20.01 -3.62
C VAL A 226 -16.52 -20.62 -4.82
N THR A 227 -16.61 -19.88 -5.94
CA THR A 227 -17.39 -20.35 -7.11
C THR A 227 -16.69 -21.40 -7.95
N GLN A 228 -15.38 -21.54 -7.86
CA GLN A 228 -14.58 -22.53 -8.60
C GLN A 228 -13.80 -23.45 -7.65
N ASN A 229 -12.63 -23.92 -8.06
CA ASN A 229 -11.86 -24.90 -7.30
C ASN A 229 -11.05 -24.24 -6.17
N VAL A 230 -10.90 -24.98 -5.06
CA VAL A 230 -10.00 -24.64 -3.96
C VAL A 230 -8.85 -25.66 -3.93
N PHE A 231 -7.62 -25.16 -4.00
CA PHE A 231 -6.39 -25.94 -3.93
C PHE A 231 -5.64 -25.58 -2.66
N ILE A 232 -5.64 -26.48 -1.68
CA ILE A 232 -4.80 -26.35 -0.49
C ILE A 232 -3.51 -27.10 -0.75
N LYS A 233 -2.42 -26.39 -0.98
CA LYS A 233 -1.09 -26.98 -1.21
C LYS A 233 -0.42 -27.34 0.09
N ASP A 234 -0.61 -26.52 1.10
CA ASP A 234 -0.22 -26.71 2.47
C ASP A 234 -1.19 -25.93 3.35
N ALA A 235 -1.58 -26.45 4.49
CA ALA A 235 -2.42 -25.79 5.48
C ALA A 235 -1.70 -25.61 6.82
N GLY A 236 -0.42 -25.96 6.88
CA GLY A 236 0.37 -25.86 8.09
C GLY A 236 -0.21 -26.65 9.28
N SER A 237 0.05 -26.15 10.46
CA SER A 237 -0.41 -26.74 11.72
C SER A 237 -1.53 -25.91 12.34
N GLY A 238 -2.72 -25.92 11.80
CA GLY A 238 -3.83 -25.15 12.35
C GLY A 238 -5.19 -25.73 12.00
N ILE A 239 -6.24 -24.98 12.28
CA ILE A 239 -7.60 -25.34 11.92
C ILE A 239 -7.86 -24.93 10.48
N LEU A 240 -8.34 -25.85 9.67
CA LEU A 240 -8.78 -25.58 8.30
C LEU A 240 -10.29 -25.83 8.18
N GLU A 241 -11.05 -24.76 8.01
CA GLU A 241 -12.50 -24.80 7.76
C GLU A 241 -12.78 -24.36 6.33
N ILE A 242 -13.56 -25.15 5.59
CA ILE A 242 -13.92 -24.84 4.19
C ILE A 242 -15.40 -25.15 4.00
N GLU A 243 -16.15 -24.16 3.54
CA GLU A 243 -17.57 -24.29 3.23
C GLU A 243 -17.96 -23.53 1.95
N GLY A 244 -19.14 -23.80 1.40
CA GLY A 244 -19.70 -23.05 0.26
C GLY A 244 -18.90 -23.13 -1.04
N VAL A 245 -18.06 -24.16 -1.27
CA VAL A 245 -17.28 -24.33 -2.50
C VAL A 245 -18.13 -25.01 -3.57
N LYS A 246 -18.33 -24.34 -4.71
CA LYS A 246 -19.08 -24.92 -5.85
C LYS A 246 -18.25 -25.87 -6.72
N GLY A 247 -16.94 -25.70 -6.74
CA GLY A 247 -15.99 -26.54 -7.45
C GLY A 247 -15.45 -27.69 -6.60
N LYS A 248 -14.26 -28.15 -6.94
CA LYS A 248 -13.56 -29.21 -6.21
C LYS A 248 -12.65 -28.61 -5.14
N VAL A 249 -12.59 -29.29 -3.99
CA VAL A 249 -11.57 -29.03 -2.96
C VAL A 249 -10.48 -30.09 -3.11
N VAL A 250 -9.27 -29.67 -3.40
CA VAL A 250 -8.09 -30.54 -3.56
C VAL A 250 -7.09 -30.16 -2.48
N LYS A 251 -6.80 -31.11 -1.60
CA LYS A 251 -5.75 -30.96 -0.58
C LYS A 251 -4.56 -31.84 -1.00
N ARG A 252 -3.35 -31.28 -0.93
CA ARG A 252 -2.11 -32.09 -0.96
C ARG A 252 -1.85 -32.61 0.46
N GLU A 253 -1.58 -33.91 0.53
CA GLU A 253 -1.00 -34.56 1.72
C GLU A 253 0.50 -34.29 1.76
#